data_a0993fd56c851db4b03f9b1b15f5841c
#
_entry.id   a0993fd56c851db4b03f9b1b15f5841c
#
_cell.length_a   1.000
_cell.length_b   1.000
_cell.length_c   1.000
_cell.angle_alpha   90.00
_cell.angle_beta   90.00
_cell.angle_gamma   90.00
#
_symmetry.space_group_name_H-M   'P 1'
#
loop_
_entity.id
_entity.type
_entity.pdbx_description
1 polymer ?
#
loop_
_entity_poly.entity_id
_entity_poly.type
_entity_poly.pdbx_seq_one_letter_code
_entity_poly.pdbx_strand_id
1 'polypeptide(L)' 'MLTVKINLASGDYITTRINCTAEEACNYYRIGSYINIGTAADDMQKIKSLEFIY' A
#
# COMPACT_ATOMS: atom_id res chain seq x y z
N MET A 1 1.35 13.81 8.98
CA MET A 1 1.79 12.53 8.40
C MET A 1 0.56 11.71 8.04
N LEU A 2 0.55 11.14 6.86
CA LEU A 2 -0.60 10.41 6.33
C LEU A 2 -0.44 8.90 6.59
N THR A 3 -1.47 8.26 7.12
CA THR A 3 -1.51 6.82 7.27
C THR A 3 -2.26 6.23 6.07
N VAL A 4 -1.63 5.27 5.39
CA VAL A 4 -2.21 4.60 4.23
C VAL A 4 -2.41 3.14 4.57
N LYS A 5 -3.62 2.65 4.36
CA LYS A 5 -3.92 1.22 4.43
C LYS A 5 -3.96 0.67 3.01
N ILE A 6 -3.05 -0.23 2.71
CA ILE A 6 -2.93 -0.83 1.39
C ILE A 6 -3.59 -2.19 1.42
N ASN A 7 -4.72 -2.32 0.75
CA ASN A 7 -5.45 -3.58 0.66
C ASN A 7 -4.92 -4.40 -0.50
N LEU A 8 -4.64 -5.67 -0.26
CA LEU A 8 -4.02 -6.56 -1.23
C LEU A 8 -5.05 -7.52 -1.82
N ALA A 9 -4.77 -8.00 -3.03
CA ALA A 9 -5.68 -8.90 -3.74
C ALA A 9 -5.90 -10.22 -3.00
N SER A 10 -4.95 -10.65 -2.18
CA SER A 10 -5.06 -11.86 -1.38
C SER A 10 -6.04 -11.75 -0.21
N GLY A 11 -6.48 -10.54 0.12
CA GLY A 11 -7.32 -10.26 1.28
C GLY A 11 -6.54 -9.71 2.47
N ASP A 12 -5.23 -9.73 2.42
CA ASP A 12 -4.39 -9.11 3.43
C ASP A 12 -4.31 -7.60 3.23
N TYR A 13 -3.77 -6.92 4.21
CA TYR A 13 -3.50 -5.49 4.11
C TYR A 13 -2.24 -5.14 4.89
N ILE A 14 -1.64 -4.01 4.54
CA ILE A 14 -0.56 -3.40 5.31
C ILE A 14 -0.88 -1.95 5.56
N THR A 15 -0.41 -1.43 6.68
CA THR A 15 -0.59 -0.03 7.05
C THR A 15 0.77 0.63 7.15
N THR A 16 0.92 1.77 6.50
CA THR A 16 2.17 2.52 6.51
C THR A 16 1.90 4.00 6.72
N ARG A 17 2.87 4.70 7.27
CA ARG A 17 2.81 6.15 7.46
C ARG A 17 3.80 6.80 6.50
N ILE A 18 3.31 7.79 5.76
CA ILE A 18 4.12 8.49 4.78
C ILE A 18 3.98 9.99 4.98
N ASN A 19 5.05 10.71 4.68
CA ASN A 19 5.06 12.17 4.80
C ASN A 19 4.82 12.81 3.44
N CYS A 20 3.61 12.61 2.92
CA CYS A 20 3.20 13.19 1.64
C CYS A 20 1.69 13.33 1.61
N THR A 21 1.17 13.92 0.52
CA THR A 21 -0.27 14.07 0.32
C THR A 21 -0.90 12.77 -0.16
N ALA A 22 -2.25 12.69 -0.09
CA ALA A 22 -2.98 11.53 -0.60
C ALA A 22 -2.74 11.35 -2.11
N GLU A 23 -2.64 12.44 -2.86
CA GLU A 23 -2.35 12.39 -4.29
C GLU A 23 -0.98 11.77 -4.56
N GLU A 24 0.04 12.19 -3.81
CA GLU A 24 1.39 11.63 -3.93
C GLU A 24 1.41 10.16 -3.54
N ALA A 25 0.65 9.78 -2.51
CA ALA A 25 0.52 8.39 -2.11
C ALA A 25 -0.11 7.54 -3.21
N CYS A 26 -1.13 8.04 -3.90
CA CYS A 26 -1.75 7.35 -5.02
C CYS A 26 -0.78 7.16 -6.19
N ASN A 27 0.14 8.09 -6.38
CA ASN A 27 1.19 7.96 -7.40
C ASN A 27 2.26 6.95 -6.99
N TYR A 28 2.54 6.87 -5.71
CA TYR A 28 3.53 5.94 -5.17
C TYR A 28 3.01 4.50 -5.10
N TYR A 29 1.80 4.32 -4.59
CA TYR A 29 1.15 3.02 -4.49
C TYR A 29 0.00 2.97 -5.48
N ARG A 30 0.23 2.43 -6.67
CA ARG A 30 -0.79 2.37 -7.72
C ARG A 30 -1.62 1.10 -7.58
N ILE A 31 -2.94 1.25 -7.67
CA ILE A 31 -3.86 0.12 -7.72
C ILE A 31 -3.53 -0.71 -8.97
N GLY A 32 -3.40 -2.03 -8.78
CA GLY A 32 -3.01 -2.95 -9.85
C GLY A 32 -1.52 -3.20 -9.93
N SER A 33 -0.70 -2.41 -9.24
CA SER A 33 0.74 -2.64 -9.13
C SER A 33 1.05 -3.66 -8.05
N TYR A 34 2.28 -4.19 -8.07
CA TYR A 34 2.72 -5.16 -7.08
C TYR A 34 3.60 -4.48 -6.03
N ILE A 35 3.48 -4.96 -4.81
CA ILE A 35 4.32 -4.54 -3.70
C ILE A 35 4.91 -5.77 -3.01
N ASN A 36 6.17 -5.69 -2.60
CA ASN A 36 6.83 -6.77 -1.87
C ASN A 36 6.59 -6.56 -0.38
N ILE A 37 5.85 -7.49 0.24
CA ILE A 37 5.55 -7.46 1.68
C ILE A 37 6.35 -8.49 2.46
N GLY A 38 7.19 -9.28 1.79
CA GLY A 38 8.02 -10.28 2.43
C GLY A 38 9.21 -9.66 3.15
N THR A 39 9.57 -10.23 4.31
CA THR A 39 10.73 -9.78 5.09
C THR A 39 11.89 -10.75 4.99
N ALA A 40 11.63 -12.05 4.97
CA ALA A 40 12.64 -13.09 4.85
C ALA A 40 12.77 -13.62 3.43
N ALA A 41 11.69 -13.57 2.65
CA ALA A 41 11.63 -13.95 1.26
C ALA A 41 10.70 -12.99 0.52
N ASP A 42 10.87 -12.87 -0.79
CA ASP A 42 10.01 -12.01 -1.59
C ASP A 42 8.58 -12.53 -1.60
N ASP A 43 7.62 -11.64 -1.33
CA ASP A 43 6.20 -11.95 -1.38
C ASP A 43 5.49 -10.79 -2.09
N MET A 44 5.41 -10.89 -3.41
CA MET A 44 4.82 -9.85 -4.26
C MET A 44 3.31 -10.00 -4.25
N GLN A 45 2.63 -8.96 -3.79
CA GLN A 45 1.17 -8.91 -3.71
C GLN A 45 0.65 -7.76 -4.56
N LYS A 46 -0.46 -8.01 -5.26
CA LYS A 46 -1.10 -6.98 -6.06
C LYS A 46 -1.93 -6.06 -5.17
N ILE A 47 -1.78 -4.76 -5.37
CA ILE A 47 -2.55 -3.75 -4.64
C ILE A 47 -3.96 -3.72 -5.19
N LYS A 48 -4.94 -3.99 -4.33
CA LYS A 48 -6.36 -3.99 -4.69
C LYS A 48 -6.97 -2.61 -4.53
N SER A 49 -6.71 -1.95 -3.41
CA SER A 49 -7.23 -0.62 -3.11
C SER A 49 -6.40 0.05 -2.03
N LEU A 50 -6.60 1.35 -1.87
CA LEU A 50 -5.94 2.16 -0.85
C LEU A 50 -6.99 2.86 -0.01
N GLU A 51 -6.71 2.98 1.29
CA GLU A 51 -7.52 3.77 2.21
C GLU A 51 -6.60 4.75 2.93
N PHE A 52 -7.05 5.98 3.06
CA PHE A 52 -6.27 7.03 3.73
C PHE A 52 -6.91 7.35 5.07
N ILE A 53 -6.10 7.34 6.12
CA ILE A 53 -6.52 7.62 7.48
C ILE A 53 -5.80 8.89 7.93
N TYR A 54 -6.58 9.93 8.17
CA TYR A 54 -6.05 11.24 8.57
C TYR A 54 -5.98 11.40 10.06
#